data_97530081a65c1d44d27528e76ee0810e
#
_entry.id   97530081a65c1d44d27528e76ee0810e
#
_cell.length_a   1.000
_cell.length_b   1.000
_cell.length_c   1.000
_cell.angle_alpha   90.00
_cell.angle_beta   90.00
_cell.angle_gamma   90.00
#
_symmetry.space_group_name_H-M   'P 1'
#
loop_
_entity.id
_entity.type
_entity.pdbx_description
1 polymer ?
#
loop_
_entity_poly.entity_id
_entity_poly.type
_entity_poly.pdbx_seq_one_letter_code
_entity_poly.pdbx_strand_id
1 'polypeptide(L)'
;MAKKKVWVVGHKHPDTDSICAAISYANLKNEIEKKNPKTATGMTYIAKRAGSVNAETAYVLERFHVEAPAMISDVGTQIKDIQIRRTEGVNSHISMKKAWEMMKILGVVTLPVVRENKLEGLIVTGDIAKSYMDVYDNTILSTARTQYKNIVETLDGQLLTGNEHAYFVHGKVVIGIGTPEGVTSAIDKDDLVMIGDGEESQMLSIASNCSCMIVTNGYEISQEVIEAAKEREVVLISTPYDTFTAARLINQSMPIKHFMTKKGIIHFDLDDYVDEVRETVANIRHRDFPVLDENQNYVGMFSRRNLMKAEKKKLILVDHNEKSQAVSNIDEAEILEIIDHHRLGSLETMSPVYFRNQPLGCTSTIIYQMYLEKGITITSQMAGLMCAAILSDTLMFRSPTCTQIDREAALRLAEIAEVKVCLLYTSDAA
;
A
#
# COMPACT_ATOMS: atom_id res chain seq x y z
N MET A 1 3.41 -16.81 9.21
CA MET A 1 3.48 -15.39 9.58
C MET A 1 4.88 -14.88 9.21
N ALA A 2 4.99 -13.70 8.60
CA ALA A 2 6.29 -13.10 8.34
C ALA A 2 6.97 -12.79 9.69
N LYS A 3 8.26 -13.14 9.83
CA LYS A 3 9.01 -12.84 11.05
C LYS A 3 9.15 -11.31 11.20
N LYS A 4 8.92 -10.79 12.40
CA LYS A 4 9.14 -9.37 12.70
C LYS A 4 10.63 -9.05 12.59
N LYS A 5 10.96 -7.98 11.88
CA LYS A 5 12.33 -7.53 11.66
C LYS A 5 12.74 -6.56 12.77
N VAL A 6 13.95 -6.71 13.28
CA VAL A 6 14.61 -5.78 14.21
C VAL A 6 15.91 -5.35 13.56
N TRP A 7 16.16 -4.06 13.46
CA TRP A 7 17.37 -3.52 12.89
C TRP A 7 18.39 -3.22 13.99
N VAL A 8 19.60 -3.69 13.81
CA VAL A 8 20.74 -3.40 14.68
C VAL A 8 21.57 -2.34 13.98
N VAL A 9 21.69 -1.16 14.60
CA VAL A 9 22.22 0.03 13.93
C VAL A 9 23.26 0.71 14.83
N GLY A 10 24.41 1.02 14.27
CA GLY A 10 25.41 1.90 14.90
C GLY A 10 25.15 3.38 14.63
N HIS A 11 26.09 4.25 14.99
CA HIS A 11 25.96 5.70 14.83
C HIS A 11 26.07 6.17 13.36
N LYS A 12 25.62 7.42 13.04
CA LYS A 12 25.50 7.92 11.68
C LYS A 12 26.81 8.28 10.96
N HIS A 13 27.92 8.38 11.71
CA HIS A 13 29.27 8.48 11.14
C HIS A 13 30.06 7.21 11.47
N PRO A 14 29.65 6.05 10.89
CA PRO A 14 30.10 4.77 11.39
C PRO A 14 31.60 4.58 11.16
N ASP A 15 32.28 4.19 12.21
CA ASP A 15 33.64 3.65 12.21
C ASP A 15 33.63 2.11 12.15
N THR A 16 34.78 1.51 12.41
CA THR A 16 34.92 0.06 12.33
C THR A 16 34.13 -0.64 13.44
N ASP A 17 34.09 -0.09 14.67
CA ASP A 17 33.33 -0.70 15.77
C ASP A 17 31.82 -0.59 15.51
N SER A 18 31.33 0.55 15.12
CA SER A 18 29.93 0.79 14.82
C SER A 18 29.33 -0.22 13.84
N ILE A 19 30.05 -0.56 12.77
CA ILE A 19 29.59 -1.51 11.75
C ILE A 19 29.80 -2.96 12.21
N CYS A 20 30.98 -3.30 12.75
CA CYS A 20 31.29 -4.66 13.19
C CYS A 20 30.44 -5.06 14.39
N ALA A 21 30.17 -4.15 15.33
CA ALA A 21 29.25 -4.36 16.44
C ALA A 21 27.83 -4.64 15.96
N ALA A 22 27.34 -3.87 14.99
CA ALA A 22 26.00 -4.10 14.43
C ALA A 22 25.87 -5.48 13.80
N ILE A 23 26.87 -5.92 13.02
CA ILE A 23 26.89 -7.25 12.37
C ILE A 23 26.98 -8.35 13.44
N SER A 24 27.93 -8.23 14.36
CA SER A 24 28.20 -9.26 15.37
C SER A 24 27.04 -9.40 16.34
N TYR A 25 26.39 -8.30 16.74
CA TYR A 25 25.24 -8.36 17.63
C TYR A 25 23.99 -8.92 16.93
N ALA A 26 23.75 -8.55 15.68
CA ALA A 26 22.66 -9.14 14.89
C ALA A 26 22.86 -10.66 14.73
N ASN A 27 24.10 -11.12 14.49
CA ASN A 27 24.44 -12.54 14.46
C ASN A 27 24.17 -13.21 15.81
N LEU A 28 24.66 -12.67 16.91
CA LEU A 28 24.43 -13.19 18.27
C LEU A 28 22.94 -13.39 18.55
N LYS A 29 22.13 -12.36 18.28
CA LYS A 29 20.66 -12.42 18.50
C LYS A 29 20.00 -13.51 17.65
N ASN A 30 20.37 -13.63 16.39
CA ASN A 30 19.84 -14.67 15.51
C ASN A 30 20.25 -16.09 15.95
N GLU A 31 21.47 -16.28 16.45
CA GLU A 31 21.92 -17.56 16.97
C GLU A 31 21.21 -17.94 18.28
N ILE A 32 20.91 -16.94 19.15
CA ILE A 32 20.09 -17.16 20.36
C ILE A 32 18.68 -17.63 19.97
N GLU A 33 18.04 -17.00 18.97
CA GLU A 33 16.72 -17.40 18.47
C GLU A 33 16.71 -18.84 17.93
N LYS A 34 17.79 -19.26 17.24
CA LYS A 34 17.94 -20.63 16.74
C LYS A 34 18.15 -21.65 17.86
N LYS A 35 18.97 -21.31 18.86
CA LYS A 35 19.33 -22.21 19.97
C LYS A 35 18.15 -22.51 20.88
N ASN A 36 17.23 -21.56 21.05
CA ASN A 36 16.11 -21.65 21.98
C ASN A 36 14.74 -21.54 21.29
N PRO A 37 14.31 -22.49 20.46
CA PRO A 37 13.06 -22.38 19.70
C PRO A 37 11.80 -22.20 20.55
N LYS A 38 11.82 -22.71 21.81
CA LYS A 38 10.67 -22.62 22.73
C LYS A 38 10.46 -21.23 23.33
N THR A 39 11.52 -20.44 23.43
CA THR A 39 11.51 -19.08 23.97
C THR A 39 11.79 -18.04 22.90
N ALA A 40 11.89 -18.47 21.64
CA ALA A 40 12.17 -17.63 20.50
C ALA A 40 11.06 -16.58 20.34
N THR A 41 11.47 -15.34 20.17
CA THR A 41 10.54 -14.19 19.97
C THR A 41 9.92 -14.18 18.58
N GLY A 42 10.43 -15.00 17.67
CA GLY A 42 10.05 -15.02 16.25
C GLY A 42 10.55 -13.80 15.48
N MET A 43 11.53 -13.09 16.02
CA MET A 43 12.16 -11.94 15.38
C MET A 43 13.33 -12.36 14.50
N THR A 44 13.68 -11.53 13.53
CA THR A 44 14.90 -11.62 12.74
C THR A 44 15.68 -10.34 12.87
N TYR A 45 16.93 -10.45 13.29
CA TYR A 45 17.81 -9.31 13.54
C TYR A 45 18.68 -9.07 12.32
N ILE A 46 18.70 -7.83 11.83
CA ILE A 46 19.36 -7.43 10.59
C ILE A 46 20.26 -6.25 10.88
N ALA A 47 21.56 -6.42 10.64
CA ALA A 47 22.50 -5.31 10.73
C ALA A 47 22.19 -4.25 9.66
N LYS A 48 22.27 -2.98 10.06
CA LYS A 48 22.16 -1.81 9.20
C LYS A 48 23.28 -0.84 9.53
N ARG A 49 23.67 0.00 8.57
CA ARG A 49 24.60 1.10 8.80
C ARG A 49 23.90 2.43 8.59
N ALA A 50 24.23 3.40 9.40
CA ALA A 50 23.62 4.73 9.36
C ALA A 50 24.42 5.74 8.52
N GLY A 51 25.52 5.32 7.91
CA GLY A 51 26.38 6.17 7.08
C GLY A 51 27.26 5.37 6.12
N SER A 52 28.20 6.06 5.48
CA SER A 52 29.15 5.45 4.54
C SER A 52 30.19 4.61 5.27
N VAL A 53 30.63 3.52 4.65
CA VAL A 53 31.72 2.69 5.12
C VAL A 53 33.04 3.43 4.83
N ASN A 54 33.91 3.59 5.82
CA ASN A 54 35.25 4.13 5.63
C ASN A 54 36.22 3.08 5.06
N ALA A 55 37.40 3.48 4.64
CA ALA A 55 38.37 2.59 3.99
C ALA A 55 38.83 1.46 4.91
N GLU A 56 39.07 1.73 6.20
CA GLU A 56 39.45 0.73 7.19
C GLU A 56 38.37 -0.34 7.35
N THR A 57 37.14 0.09 7.57
CA THR A 57 35.99 -0.83 7.69
C THR A 57 35.78 -1.63 6.40
N ALA A 58 35.93 -1.02 5.23
CA ALA A 58 35.80 -1.72 3.95
C ALA A 58 36.84 -2.84 3.83
N TYR A 59 38.10 -2.55 4.17
CA TYR A 59 39.17 -3.55 4.22
C TYR A 59 38.85 -4.72 5.17
N VAL A 60 38.38 -4.41 6.38
CA VAL A 60 37.99 -5.43 7.38
C VAL A 60 36.87 -6.32 6.85
N LEU A 61 35.82 -5.74 6.28
CA LEU A 61 34.71 -6.49 5.72
C LEU A 61 35.15 -7.41 4.57
N GLU A 62 35.98 -6.89 3.65
CA GLU A 62 36.52 -7.67 2.54
C GLU A 62 37.42 -8.81 3.04
N ARG A 63 38.30 -8.54 4.00
CA ARG A 63 39.23 -9.50 4.58
C ARG A 63 38.52 -10.71 5.21
N PHE A 64 37.35 -10.50 5.81
CA PHE A 64 36.57 -11.55 6.46
C PHE A 64 35.38 -12.03 5.60
N HIS A 65 35.29 -11.62 4.34
CA HIS A 65 34.25 -12.01 3.40
C HIS A 65 32.84 -11.75 3.93
N VAL A 66 32.62 -10.56 4.49
CA VAL A 66 31.33 -10.11 5.01
C VAL A 66 30.85 -8.91 4.21
N GLU A 67 29.63 -8.98 3.70
CA GLU A 67 29.03 -7.86 2.97
C GLU A 67 28.72 -6.67 3.91
N ALA A 68 28.92 -5.46 3.41
CA ALA A 68 28.53 -4.27 4.13
C ALA A 68 27.02 -4.23 4.38
N PRO A 69 26.56 -3.93 5.61
CA PRO A 69 25.15 -3.81 5.89
C PRO A 69 24.47 -2.75 4.99
N ALA A 70 23.23 -3.01 4.59
CA ALA A 70 22.47 -2.03 3.83
C ALA A 70 22.30 -0.73 4.62
N MET A 71 22.47 0.40 3.93
CA MET A 71 22.36 1.72 4.52
C MET A 71 20.93 2.04 4.93
N ILE A 72 20.77 2.75 6.05
CA ILE A 72 19.54 3.35 6.49
C ILE A 72 19.83 4.77 7.02
N SER A 73 19.11 5.75 6.50
CA SER A 73 19.25 7.15 6.93
C SER A 73 18.09 7.59 7.82
N ASP A 74 16.97 6.89 7.75
CA ASP A 74 15.72 7.27 8.39
C ASP A 74 14.93 6.05 8.89
N VAL A 75 14.35 6.16 10.08
CA VAL A 75 13.57 5.09 10.71
C VAL A 75 12.10 5.44 10.92
N GLY A 76 11.64 6.60 10.44
CA GLY A 76 10.23 6.98 10.43
C GLY A 76 9.38 5.94 9.69
N THR A 77 8.19 5.68 10.20
CA THR A 77 7.24 4.78 9.54
C THR A 77 6.62 5.48 8.34
N GLN A 78 6.65 4.85 7.18
CA GLN A 78 6.12 5.38 5.92
C GLN A 78 4.86 4.62 5.46
N ILE A 79 4.12 5.17 4.52
CA ILE A 79 2.90 4.54 3.98
C ILE A 79 3.18 3.15 3.39
N LYS A 80 4.36 2.93 2.80
CA LYS A 80 4.77 1.60 2.31
C LYS A 80 4.95 0.54 3.42
N ASP A 81 5.09 0.97 4.66
CA ASP A 81 5.27 0.10 5.83
C ASP A 81 3.94 -0.33 6.47
N ILE A 82 2.81 0.32 6.11
CA ILE A 82 1.49 -0.04 6.61
C ILE A 82 0.78 -1.04 5.69
N GLN A 83 -0.34 -1.59 6.17
CA GLN A 83 -1.18 -2.45 5.36
C GLN A 83 -1.95 -1.64 4.31
N ILE A 84 -1.53 -1.71 3.04
CA ILE A 84 -2.23 -1.17 1.88
C ILE A 84 -3.12 -2.27 1.31
N ARG A 85 -4.42 -1.98 1.15
CA ARG A 85 -5.37 -2.86 0.47
C ARG A 85 -5.21 -2.68 -1.04
N ARG A 86 -4.79 -3.73 -1.73
CA ARG A 86 -4.68 -3.76 -3.20
C ARG A 86 -6.07 -3.98 -3.82
N THR A 87 -6.92 -2.96 -3.77
CA THR A 87 -8.21 -2.97 -4.46
C THR A 87 -7.95 -2.67 -5.93
N GLU A 88 -8.36 -3.56 -6.82
CA GLU A 88 -8.27 -3.30 -8.26
C GLU A 88 -9.10 -2.06 -8.62
N GLY A 89 -8.54 -1.23 -9.48
CA GLY A 89 -9.24 -0.08 -10.01
C GLY A 89 -10.33 -0.49 -10.98
N VAL A 90 -11.45 0.24 -10.96
CA VAL A 90 -12.55 0.00 -11.87
C VAL A 90 -12.51 0.98 -13.05
N ASN A 91 -13.08 0.56 -14.21
CA ASN A 91 -13.22 1.45 -15.35
C ASN A 91 -14.36 2.45 -15.11
N SER A 92 -14.15 3.72 -15.53
CA SER A 92 -15.10 4.81 -15.35
C SER A 92 -16.44 4.64 -16.11
N HIS A 93 -16.51 3.69 -17.07
CA HIS A 93 -17.71 3.43 -17.87
C HIS A 93 -18.62 2.32 -17.32
N ILE A 94 -18.23 1.63 -16.25
CA ILE A 94 -19.13 0.66 -15.61
C ILE A 94 -20.36 1.34 -15.04
N SER A 95 -21.48 0.60 -14.98
CA SER A 95 -22.74 1.10 -14.43
C SER A 95 -22.67 1.30 -12.91
N MET A 96 -23.53 2.17 -12.38
CA MET A 96 -23.71 2.34 -10.92
C MET A 96 -24.11 1.01 -10.25
N LYS A 97 -24.98 0.19 -10.90
CA LYS A 97 -25.34 -1.16 -10.43
C LYS A 97 -24.09 -2.01 -10.25
N LYS A 98 -23.23 -2.07 -11.28
CA LYS A 98 -22.00 -2.85 -11.25
C LYS A 98 -21.02 -2.38 -10.16
N ALA A 99 -20.85 -1.06 -10.03
CA ALA A 99 -20.00 -0.49 -8.97
C ALA A 99 -20.53 -0.86 -7.57
N TRP A 100 -21.82 -0.78 -7.35
CA TRP A 100 -22.45 -1.18 -6.09
C TRP A 100 -22.26 -2.67 -5.77
N GLU A 101 -22.42 -3.53 -6.75
CA GLU A 101 -22.17 -4.98 -6.61
C GLU A 101 -20.70 -5.25 -6.23
N MET A 102 -19.75 -4.58 -6.90
CA MET A 102 -18.34 -4.71 -6.57
C MET A 102 -18.03 -4.22 -5.16
N MET A 103 -18.61 -3.10 -4.73
CA MET A 103 -18.47 -2.61 -3.35
C MET A 103 -18.95 -3.65 -2.32
N LYS A 104 -20.10 -4.32 -2.59
CA LYS A 104 -20.62 -5.37 -1.71
C LYS A 104 -19.71 -6.61 -1.66
N ILE A 105 -19.26 -7.09 -2.81
CA ILE A 105 -18.38 -8.27 -2.91
C ILE A 105 -17.05 -8.01 -2.21
N LEU A 106 -16.46 -6.84 -2.42
CA LEU A 106 -15.16 -6.47 -1.84
C LEU A 106 -15.26 -5.97 -0.38
N GLY A 107 -16.48 -5.74 0.13
CA GLY A 107 -16.70 -5.20 1.48
C GLY A 107 -16.13 -3.79 1.66
N VAL A 108 -16.19 -2.96 0.62
CA VAL A 108 -15.62 -1.60 0.60
C VAL A 108 -16.70 -0.55 0.38
N VAL A 109 -16.42 0.68 0.80
CA VAL A 109 -17.32 1.83 0.60
C VAL A 109 -16.79 2.84 -0.43
N THR A 110 -15.59 2.58 -0.94
CA THR A 110 -14.90 3.41 -1.92
C THR A 110 -14.25 2.50 -2.97
N LEU A 111 -14.48 2.78 -4.24
CA LEU A 111 -13.76 2.16 -5.36
C LEU A 111 -12.88 3.20 -6.05
N PRO A 112 -11.61 2.89 -6.28
CA PRO A 112 -10.76 3.70 -7.14
C PRO A 112 -11.14 3.50 -8.60
N VAL A 113 -11.26 4.60 -9.33
CA VAL A 113 -11.45 4.58 -10.79
C VAL A 113 -10.10 4.80 -11.44
N VAL A 114 -9.65 3.80 -12.19
CA VAL A 114 -8.28 3.75 -12.72
C VAL A 114 -8.30 3.51 -14.22
N ARG A 115 -7.43 4.21 -14.93
CA ARG A 115 -7.17 4.03 -16.34
C ARG A 115 -5.68 4.00 -16.59
N GLU A 116 -5.18 2.98 -17.27
CA GLU A 116 -3.75 2.84 -17.59
C GLU A 116 -2.84 3.01 -16.35
N ASN A 117 -3.24 2.39 -15.23
CA ASN A 117 -2.63 2.49 -13.91
C ASN A 117 -2.69 3.89 -13.25
N LYS A 118 -3.31 4.89 -13.86
CA LYS A 118 -3.49 6.23 -13.28
C LYS A 118 -4.85 6.36 -12.61
N LEU A 119 -4.86 7.02 -11.46
CA LEU A 119 -6.10 7.33 -10.73
C LEU A 119 -6.87 8.42 -11.47
N GLU A 120 -8.05 8.09 -12.02
CA GLU A 120 -8.97 9.05 -12.66
C GLU A 120 -9.98 9.65 -11.69
N GLY A 121 -10.35 8.91 -10.66
CA GLY A 121 -11.40 9.33 -9.73
C GLY A 121 -11.64 8.36 -8.60
N LEU A 122 -12.57 8.71 -7.74
CA LEU A 122 -13.10 7.86 -6.67
C LEU A 122 -14.63 7.86 -6.76
N ILE A 123 -15.24 6.68 -6.59
CA ILE A 123 -16.68 6.54 -6.40
C ILE A 123 -16.95 5.99 -5.00
N VAL A 124 -17.81 6.64 -4.25
CA VAL A 124 -18.18 6.22 -2.89
C VAL A 124 -19.65 5.84 -2.81
N THR A 125 -20.01 5.08 -1.77
CA THR A 125 -21.42 4.70 -1.54
C THR A 125 -22.36 5.90 -1.44
N GLY A 126 -21.86 7.07 -0.97
CA GLY A 126 -22.60 8.31 -0.93
C GLY A 126 -22.98 8.85 -2.32
N ASP A 127 -22.10 8.70 -3.31
CA ASP A 127 -22.37 9.11 -4.69
C ASP A 127 -23.48 8.24 -5.30
N ILE A 128 -23.45 6.93 -5.00
CA ILE A 128 -24.51 5.99 -5.43
C ILE A 128 -25.85 6.34 -4.78
N ALA A 129 -25.84 6.61 -3.48
CA ALA A 129 -27.05 7.04 -2.76
C ALA A 129 -27.62 8.35 -3.32
N LYS A 130 -26.75 9.35 -3.56
CA LYS A 130 -27.13 10.62 -4.15
C LYS A 130 -27.75 10.44 -5.54
N SER A 131 -27.10 9.66 -6.41
CA SER A 131 -27.62 9.41 -7.75
C SER A 131 -29.00 8.75 -7.74
N TYR A 132 -29.33 7.98 -6.69
CA TYR A 132 -30.62 7.34 -6.51
C TYR A 132 -31.71 8.29 -5.98
N MET A 133 -31.32 9.32 -5.24
CA MET A 133 -32.24 10.31 -4.65
C MET A 133 -32.55 11.48 -5.60
N ASP A 134 -31.61 11.82 -6.48
CA ASP A 134 -31.70 12.98 -7.39
C ASP A 134 -32.43 12.63 -8.72
N VAL A 135 -33.34 11.63 -8.73
CA VAL A 135 -34.00 11.04 -9.92
C VAL A 135 -35.22 11.85 -10.35
N TYR A 136 -35.14 13.15 -10.48
CA TYR A 136 -36.24 13.97 -11.02
C TYR A 136 -36.08 14.32 -12.49
N ASP A 137 -34.91 14.07 -13.07
CA ASP A 137 -34.57 14.42 -14.45
C ASP A 137 -34.61 13.16 -15.34
N ASN A 138 -35.61 13.09 -16.20
CA ASN A 138 -35.76 11.99 -17.15
C ASN A 138 -34.75 12.04 -18.32
N THR A 139 -33.97 13.11 -18.45
CA THR A 139 -32.88 13.26 -19.43
C THR A 139 -31.54 12.83 -18.88
N ILE A 140 -31.45 12.41 -17.61
CA ILE A 140 -30.18 12.15 -16.95
C ILE A 140 -29.38 11.02 -17.61
N LEU A 141 -30.05 10.01 -18.20
CA LEU A 141 -29.37 8.91 -18.89
C LEU A 141 -28.62 9.40 -20.15
N SER A 142 -29.24 10.27 -20.93
CA SER A 142 -28.61 10.86 -22.12
C SER A 142 -27.49 11.84 -21.73
N THR A 143 -27.71 12.68 -20.70
CA THR A 143 -26.73 13.58 -20.15
C THR A 143 -25.49 12.84 -19.63
N ALA A 144 -25.69 11.69 -18.97
CA ALA A 144 -24.61 10.82 -18.49
C ALA A 144 -23.92 10.04 -19.64
N ARG A 145 -24.47 10.10 -20.86
CA ARG A 145 -24.01 9.33 -22.02
C ARG A 145 -23.95 7.83 -21.70
N THR A 146 -25.10 7.29 -21.31
CA THR A 146 -25.23 5.91 -20.88
C THR A 146 -25.05 4.95 -22.08
N GLN A 147 -24.16 3.98 -21.94
CA GLN A 147 -23.95 2.95 -22.95
C GLN A 147 -25.09 1.93 -22.93
N TYR A 148 -25.58 1.50 -24.11
CA TYR A 148 -26.67 0.51 -24.18
C TYR A 148 -26.30 -0.81 -23.50
N LYS A 149 -25.06 -1.22 -23.56
CA LYS A 149 -24.54 -2.37 -22.79
C LYS A 149 -24.87 -2.28 -21.30
N ASN A 150 -24.66 -1.11 -20.69
CA ASN A 150 -24.99 -0.90 -19.27
C ASN A 150 -26.50 -1.01 -19.01
N ILE A 151 -27.33 -0.57 -19.95
CA ILE A 151 -28.79 -0.71 -19.86
C ILE A 151 -29.18 -2.19 -19.92
N VAL A 152 -28.67 -2.93 -20.90
CA VAL A 152 -28.89 -4.37 -21.06
C VAL A 152 -28.46 -5.12 -19.80
N GLU A 153 -27.24 -4.91 -19.31
CA GLU A 153 -26.74 -5.57 -18.10
C GLU A 153 -27.53 -5.18 -16.84
N THR A 154 -27.99 -3.93 -16.74
CA THR A 154 -28.75 -3.46 -15.58
C THR A 154 -30.15 -4.05 -15.52
N LEU A 155 -30.79 -4.23 -16.66
CA LEU A 155 -32.15 -4.73 -16.79
C LEU A 155 -32.21 -6.24 -17.02
N ASP A 156 -31.09 -6.97 -16.89
CA ASP A 156 -30.98 -8.40 -17.25
C ASP A 156 -31.63 -8.70 -18.64
N GLY A 157 -31.42 -7.73 -19.56
CA GLY A 157 -32.08 -7.70 -20.83
C GLY A 157 -31.33 -8.43 -21.94
N GLN A 158 -31.98 -8.58 -23.06
CA GLN A 158 -31.42 -9.08 -24.32
C GLN A 158 -31.49 -7.98 -25.38
N LEU A 159 -30.37 -7.68 -26.03
CA LEU A 159 -30.33 -6.80 -27.18
C LEU A 159 -30.83 -7.55 -28.43
N LEU A 160 -31.86 -7.05 -29.09
CA LEU A 160 -32.43 -7.64 -30.31
C LEU A 160 -31.99 -6.91 -31.58
N THR A 161 -31.86 -5.57 -31.50
CA THR A 161 -31.34 -4.73 -32.61
C THR A 161 -30.41 -3.64 -32.06
N GLY A 162 -29.57 -3.09 -32.92
CA GLY A 162 -28.64 -1.99 -32.60
C GLY A 162 -27.30 -2.46 -32.14
N ASN A 163 -26.51 -1.51 -31.56
CA ASN A 163 -25.14 -1.74 -31.09
C ASN A 163 -25.04 -1.48 -29.59
N GLU A 164 -24.69 -2.51 -28.82
CA GLU A 164 -24.56 -2.41 -27.35
C GLU A 164 -23.46 -1.41 -26.90
N HIS A 165 -22.47 -1.17 -27.76
CA HIS A 165 -21.37 -0.25 -27.48
C HIS A 165 -21.70 1.21 -27.84
N ALA A 166 -22.84 1.48 -28.49
CA ALA A 166 -23.30 2.84 -28.71
C ALA A 166 -23.86 3.46 -27.42
N TYR A 167 -24.07 4.76 -27.46
CA TYR A 167 -24.44 5.55 -26.30
C TYR A 167 -25.79 6.22 -26.51
N PHE A 168 -26.64 6.22 -25.49
CA PHE A 168 -27.81 7.06 -25.40
C PHE A 168 -27.35 8.49 -25.07
N VAL A 169 -27.47 9.42 -26.01
CA VAL A 169 -26.89 10.77 -25.93
C VAL A 169 -27.89 11.90 -26.08
N HIS A 170 -29.09 11.62 -26.55
CA HIS A 170 -30.18 12.58 -26.74
C HIS A 170 -31.50 11.96 -26.28
N GLY A 171 -32.48 12.80 -25.95
CA GLY A 171 -33.79 12.38 -25.54
C GLY A 171 -33.94 12.13 -24.05
N LYS A 172 -35.16 11.79 -23.67
CA LYS A 172 -35.61 11.45 -22.32
C LYS A 172 -36.10 10.02 -22.21
N VAL A 173 -36.27 9.53 -20.99
CA VAL A 173 -36.93 8.25 -20.73
C VAL A 173 -38.42 8.47 -20.64
N VAL A 174 -39.20 7.72 -21.46
CA VAL A 174 -40.67 7.77 -21.51
C VAL A 174 -41.22 6.38 -21.21
N ILE A 175 -42.32 6.34 -20.44
CA ILE A 175 -43.07 5.10 -20.21
C ILE A 175 -44.31 5.13 -21.11
N GLY A 176 -44.39 4.24 -22.06
CA GLY A 176 -45.51 4.12 -23.01
C GLY A 176 -46.68 3.39 -22.36
N ILE A 177 -47.56 4.15 -21.71
CA ILE A 177 -48.78 3.64 -21.07
C ILE A 177 -49.99 4.40 -21.65
N GLY A 178 -51.04 3.67 -22.01
CA GLY A 178 -52.26 4.23 -22.49
C GLY A 178 -52.65 3.74 -23.88
N THR A 179 -53.47 4.55 -24.60
CA THR A 179 -53.85 4.21 -26.00
C THR A 179 -52.66 4.44 -26.94
N PRO A 180 -52.62 3.80 -28.10
CA PRO A 180 -51.54 4.00 -29.08
C PRO A 180 -51.30 5.47 -29.43
N GLU A 181 -52.36 6.28 -29.59
CA GLU A 181 -52.26 7.71 -29.88
C GLU A 181 -51.68 8.49 -28.66
N GLY A 182 -52.05 8.09 -27.45
CA GLY A 182 -51.55 8.70 -26.20
C GLY A 182 -50.04 8.42 -26.03
N VAL A 183 -49.63 7.20 -26.34
CA VAL A 183 -48.20 6.82 -26.32
C VAL A 183 -47.41 7.66 -27.34
N THR A 184 -47.92 7.74 -28.58
CA THR A 184 -47.26 8.51 -29.66
C THR A 184 -47.09 9.99 -29.32
N SER A 185 -48.12 10.60 -28.68
CA SER A 185 -48.07 12.03 -28.31
C SER A 185 -47.05 12.35 -27.19
N ALA A 186 -46.63 11.34 -26.44
CA ALA A 186 -45.67 11.49 -25.35
C ALA A 186 -44.19 11.32 -25.77
N ILE A 187 -43.96 10.75 -26.97
CA ILE A 187 -42.62 10.40 -27.46
C ILE A 187 -42.13 11.48 -28.41
N ASP A 188 -40.96 12.02 -28.08
CA ASP A 188 -40.21 12.87 -28.99
C ASP A 188 -39.12 12.05 -29.72
N LYS A 189 -38.59 12.64 -30.78
CA LYS A 189 -37.45 12.07 -31.49
C LYS A 189 -36.27 11.83 -30.52
N ASP A 190 -35.57 10.71 -30.72
CA ASP A 190 -34.42 10.26 -29.98
C ASP A 190 -34.71 9.81 -28.53
N ASP A 191 -35.96 9.77 -28.09
CA ASP A 191 -36.37 9.27 -26.75
C ASP A 191 -36.06 7.79 -26.56
N LEU A 192 -35.91 7.37 -25.32
CA LEU A 192 -35.86 5.98 -24.87
C LEU A 192 -37.26 5.62 -24.32
N VAL A 193 -37.90 4.66 -24.91
CA VAL A 193 -39.29 4.28 -24.61
C VAL A 193 -39.34 2.93 -23.92
N MET A 194 -39.96 2.86 -22.73
CA MET A 194 -40.32 1.59 -22.07
C MET A 194 -41.76 1.25 -22.35
N ILE A 195 -42.03 0.05 -22.87
CA ILE A 195 -43.37 -0.33 -23.35
C ILE A 195 -43.65 -1.81 -23.06
N GLY A 196 -44.94 -2.18 -23.04
CA GLY A 196 -45.41 -3.55 -22.89
C GLY A 196 -45.60 -4.27 -24.25
N ASP A 197 -46.56 -5.19 -24.29
CA ASP A 197 -46.85 -6.13 -25.38
C ASP A 197 -47.69 -5.57 -26.55
N GLY A 198 -48.11 -4.31 -26.45
CA GLY A 198 -48.94 -3.72 -27.51
C GLY A 198 -48.18 -3.46 -28.81
N GLU A 199 -48.31 -4.38 -29.80
CA GLU A 199 -47.56 -4.29 -31.07
C GLU A 199 -47.81 -2.99 -31.83
N GLU A 200 -49.06 -2.51 -31.88
CA GLU A 200 -49.39 -1.23 -32.49
C GLU A 200 -48.64 -0.04 -31.81
N SER A 201 -48.60 -0.04 -30.50
CA SER A 201 -47.85 0.99 -29.73
C SER A 201 -46.34 0.88 -29.94
N GLN A 202 -45.81 -0.35 -30.11
CA GLN A 202 -44.41 -0.59 -30.42
C GLN A 202 -44.07 -0.05 -31.83
N MET A 203 -44.87 -0.35 -32.81
CA MET A 203 -44.69 0.17 -34.19
C MET A 203 -44.79 1.68 -34.28
N LEU A 204 -45.73 2.31 -33.56
CA LEU A 204 -45.86 3.76 -33.48
C LEU A 204 -44.67 4.41 -32.78
N SER A 205 -44.14 3.78 -31.74
CA SER A 205 -42.93 4.27 -31.07
C SER A 205 -41.72 4.29 -32.00
N ILE A 206 -41.53 3.24 -32.80
CA ILE A 206 -40.51 3.16 -33.84
C ILE A 206 -40.76 4.24 -34.92
N ALA A 207 -42.02 4.42 -35.33
CA ALA A 207 -42.38 5.44 -36.31
C ALA A 207 -42.12 6.89 -35.83
N SER A 208 -42.16 7.13 -34.53
CA SER A 208 -41.79 8.40 -33.89
C SER A 208 -40.29 8.68 -33.84
N ASN A 209 -39.46 7.78 -34.38
CA ASN A 209 -37.98 7.88 -34.39
C ASN A 209 -37.41 7.90 -32.97
N CYS A 210 -37.89 7.06 -32.06
CA CYS A 210 -37.21 6.85 -30.77
C CYS A 210 -35.81 6.26 -30.99
N SER A 211 -34.85 6.56 -30.13
CA SER A 211 -33.53 6.00 -30.26
C SER A 211 -33.42 4.57 -29.67
N CYS A 212 -34.23 4.31 -28.66
CA CYS A 212 -34.25 3.01 -27.99
C CYS A 212 -35.68 2.63 -27.56
N MET A 213 -36.04 1.37 -27.74
CA MET A 213 -37.26 0.81 -27.20
C MET A 213 -36.93 -0.39 -26.29
N ILE A 214 -37.48 -0.40 -25.08
CA ILE A 214 -37.34 -1.46 -24.10
C ILE A 214 -38.71 -2.12 -23.90
N VAL A 215 -38.85 -3.38 -24.32
CA VAL A 215 -40.06 -4.17 -24.10
C VAL A 215 -39.90 -4.92 -22.77
N THR A 216 -40.86 -4.69 -21.88
CA THR A 216 -40.88 -5.20 -20.50
C THR A 216 -41.65 -6.51 -20.35
N ASN A 217 -41.61 -7.13 -19.16
CA ASN A 217 -42.30 -8.40 -18.81
C ASN A 217 -41.87 -9.66 -19.62
N GLY A 218 -40.77 -9.59 -20.36
CA GLY A 218 -40.34 -10.72 -21.20
C GLY A 218 -41.32 -11.08 -22.29
N TYR A 219 -42.15 -10.13 -22.73
CA TYR A 219 -43.11 -10.38 -23.82
C TYR A 219 -42.39 -10.74 -25.12
N GLU A 220 -42.99 -11.66 -25.89
CA GLU A 220 -42.52 -11.95 -27.24
C GLU A 220 -42.73 -10.75 -28.16
N ILE A 221 -41.75 -10.45 -28.97
CA ILE A 221 -41.74 -9.32 -29.91
C ILE A 221 -41.86 -9.90 -31.31
N SER A 222 -42.82 -9.40 -32.08
CA SER A 222 -43.06 -9.90 -33.43
C SER A 222 -41.86 -9.61 -34.37
N GLN A 223 -41.70 -10.43 -35.38
CA GLN A 223 -40.64 -10.28 -36.36
C GLN A 223 -40.76 -8.94 -37.11
N GLU A 224 -42.00 -8.49 -37.33
CA GLU A 224 -42.33 -7.23 -38.00
C GLU A 224 -41.78 -6.02 -37.19
N VAL A 225 -41.95 -6.04 -35.87
CA VAL A 225 -41.40 -5.01 -34.99
C VAL A 225 -39.86 -5.03 -35.00
N ILE A 226 -39.24 -6.21 -34.97
CA ILE A 226 -37.78 -6.36 -35.02
C ILE A 226 -37.23 -5.82 -36.36
N GLU A 227 -37.87 -6.11 -37.46
CA GLU A 227 -37.47 -5.62 -38.79
C GLU A 227 -37.64 -4.10 -38.91
N ALA A 228 -38.77 -3.56 -38.45
CA ALA A 228 -39.01 -2.12 -38.41
C ALA A 228 -37.97 -1.38 -37.53
N ALA A 229 -37.59 -1.95 -36.38
CA ALA A 229 -36.56 -1.39 -35.55
C ALA A 229 -35.17 -1.38 -36.23
N LYS A 230 -34.85 -2.45 -36.97
CA LYS A 230 -33.60 -2.52 -37.75
C LYS A 230 -33.54 -1.48 -38.88
N GLU A 231 -34.65 -1.39 -39.65
CA GLU A 231 -34.73 -0.42 -40.76
C GLU A 231 -34.57 1.04 -40.33
N ARG A 232 -35.05 1.35 -39.11
CA ARG A 232 -34.97 2.70 -38.54
C ARG A 232 -33.79 2.91 -37.56
N GLU A 233 -32.89 1.94 -37.46
CA GLU A 233 -31.73 1.98 -36.56
C GLU A 233 -32.12 2.19 -35.08
N VAL A 234 -33.30 1.74 -34.66
CA VAL A 234 -33.76 1.81 -33.26
C VAL A 234 -33.09 0.67 -32.46
N VAL A 235 -32.54 0.99 -31.31
CA VAL A 235 -32.03 -0.02 -30.37
C VAL A 235 -33.19 -0.69 -29.68
N LEU A 236 -33.34 -2.01 -29.85
CA LEU A 236 -34.45 -2.80 -29.28
C LEU A 236 -33.90 -3.74 -28.21
N ILE A 237 -34.40 -3.61 -27.00
CA ILE A 237 -34.01 -4.38 -25.81
C ILE A 237 -35.28 -5.07 -25.26
N SER A 238 -35.21 -6.37 -24.97
CA SER A 238 -36.21 -7.08 -24.18
C SER A 238 -35.72 -7.29 -22.76
N THR A 239 -36.56 -7.09 -21.74
CA THR A 239 -36.23 -7.36 -20.35
C THR A 239 -37.29 -8.20 -19.67
N PRO A 240 -36.92 -9.18 -18.79
CA PRO A 240 -37.87 -9.96 -18.02
C PRO A 240 -38.58 -9.14 -16.93
N TYR A 241 -38.08 -7.99 -16.58
CA TYR A 241 -38.64 -7.13 -15.54
C TYR A 241 -39.94 -6.45 -16.01
N ASP A 242 -40.89 -6.29 -15.08
CA ASP A 242 -42.03 -5.43 -15.28
C ASP A 242 -41.65 -3.96 -15.46
N THR A 243 -42.57 -3.17 -16.03
CA THR A 243 -42.31 -1.75 -16.34
C THR A 243 -41.92 -0.92 -15.12
N PHE A 244 -42.53 -1.18 -13.96
CA PHE A 244 -42.18 -0.46 -12.73
C PHE A 244 -40.79 -0.79 -12.26
N THR A 245 -40.40 -2.06 -12.24
CA THR A 245 -39.07 -2.54 -11.88
C THR A 245 -38.02 -2.00 -12.85
N ALA A 246 -38.27 -2.09 -14.15
CA ALA A 246 -37.37 -1.59 -15.19
C ALA A 246 -37.17 -0.06 -15.06
N ALA A 247 -38.23 0.71 -14.84
CA ALA A 247 -38.15 2.16 -14.65
C ALA A 247 -37.37 2.54 -13.40
N ARG A 248 -37.44 1.75 -12.33
CA ARG A 248 -36.63 1.97 -11.12
C ARG A 248 -35.18 1.63 -11.30
N LEU A 249 -34.87 0.59 -12.09
CA LEU A 249 -33.51 0.10 -12.26
C LEU A 249 -32.72 0.87 -13.32
N ILE A 250 -33.38 1.43 -14.33
CA ILE A 250 -32.70 2.00 -15.51
C ILE A 250 -31.68 3.07 -15.13
N ASN A 251 -31.96 3.90 -14.13
CA ASN A 251 -31.03 4.92 -13.68
C ASN A 251 -29.72 4.35 -13.09
N GLN A 252 -29.73 3.09 -12.65
CA GLN A 252 -28.52 2.41 -12.19
C GLN A 252 -27.61 1.98 -13.34
N SER A 253 -28.05 2.08 -14.60
CA SER A 253 -27.24 1.83 -15.80
C SER A 253 -26.26 2.95 -16.11
N MET A 254 -26.43 4.14 -15.52
CA MET A 254 -25.56 5.27 -15.75
C MET A 254 -24.10 4.95 -15.38
N PRO A 255 -23.13 5.45 -16.19
CA PRO A 255 -21.72 5.21 -15.92
C PRO A 255 -21.26 5.98 -14.66
N ILE A 256 -20.41 5.36 -13.85
CA ILE A 256 -19.86 6.00 -12.64
C ILE A 256 -19.08 7.28 -12.95
N LYS A 257 -18.56 7.42 -14.18
CA LYS A 257 -17.87 8.62 -14.67
C LYS A 257 -18.65 9.91 -14.45
N HIS A 258 -19.98 9.84 -14.48
CA HIS A 258 -20.85 11.00 -14.27
C HIS A 258 -20.86 11.48 -12.80
N PHE A 259 -20.74 10.56 -11.85
CA PHE A 259 -20.89 10.80 -10.42
C PHE A 259 -19.60 10.81 -9.63
N MET A 260 -18.55 10.15 -10.13
CA MET A 260 -17.28 10.03 -9.40
C MET A 260 -16.62 11.38 -9.13
N THR A 261 -15.96 11.49 -8.00
CA THR A 261 -15.09 12.62 -7.68
C THR A 261 -13.82 12.56 -8.52
N LYS A 262 -13.53 13.62 -9.28
CA LYS A 262 -12.38 13.73 -10.19
C LYS A 262 -11.35 14.76 -9.74
N LYS A 263 -11.77 15.76 -8.99
CA LYS A 263 -10.91 16.90 -8.57
C LYS A 263 -10.78 16.92 -7.06
N GLY A 264 -9.63 17.37 -6.59
CA GLY A 264 -9.39 17.48 -5.15
C GLY A 264 -9.30 16.14 -4.44
N ILE A 265 -8.93 15.08 -5.14
CA ILE A 265 -8.70 13.76 -4.53
C ILE A 265 -7.44 13.86 -3.67
N ILE A 266 -7.62 13.61 -2.38
CA ILE A 266 -6.51 13.52 -1.45
C ILE A 266 -5.94 12.12 -1.58
N HIS A 267 -4.68 12.04 -1.97
CA HIS A 267 -3.89 10.82 -2.09
C HIS A 267 -2.56 10.99 -1.36
N PHE A 268 -1.86 9.90 -1.16
CA PHE A 268 -0.57 9.88 -0.50
C PHE A 268 0.40 9.01 -1.28
N ASP A 269 1.69 9.34 -1.17
CA ASP A 269 2.75 8.59 -1.78
C ASP A 269 3.27 7.48 -0.85
N LEU A 270 3.89 6.45 -1.43
CA LEU A 270 4.44 5.33 -0.66
C LEU A 270 5.48 5.77 0.39
N ASP A 271 6.19 6.86 0.11
CA ASP A 271 7.27 7.37 0.95
C ASP A 271 6.82 8.44 1.96
N ASP A 272 5.55 8.84 1.95
CA ASP A 272 5.01 9.77 2.93
C ASP A 272 5.09 9.21 4.35
N TYR A 273 5.46 10.06 5.33
CA TYR A 273 5.53 9.66 6.72
C TYR A 273 4.14 9.52 7.35
N VAL A 274 3.94 8.41 8.05
CA VAL A 274 2.65 8.08 8.69
C VAL A 274 2.18 9.18 9.65
N ASP A 275 3.07 9.83 10.38
CA ASP A 275 2.69 10.85 11.35
C ASP A 275 2.21 12.13 10.67
N GLU A 276 2.85 12.58 9.58
CA GLU A 276 2.40 13.70 8.76
C GLU A 276 1.03 13.40 8.10
N VAL A 277 0.90 12.15 7.61
CA VAL A 277 -0.37 11.68 7.03
C VAL A 277 -1.48 11.65 8.09
N ARG A 278 -1.19 11.24 9.33
CA ARG A 278 -2.17 11.29 10.45
C ARG A 278 -2.67 12.70 10.72
N GLU A 279 -1.78 13.68 10.76
CA GLU A 279 -2.17 15.08 10.94
C GLU A 279 -3.05 15.58 9.81
N THR A 280 -2.68 15.26 8.57
CA THR A 280 -3.45 15.63 7.37
C THR A 280 -4.85 15.01 7.40
N VAL A 281 -4.98 13.71 7.66
CA VAL A 281 -6.28 13.03 7.62
C VAL A 281 -7.15 13.29 8.85
N ALA A 282 -6.59 13.80 9.97
CA ALA A 282 -7.35 14.06 11.18
C ALA A 282 -8.56 14.99 10.93
N ASN A 283 -8.38 15.99 10.06
CA ASN A 283 -9.36 17.02 9.75
C ASN A 283 -10.22 16.72 8.51
N ILE A 284 -10.04 15.55 7.86
CA ILE A 284 -10.71 15.17 6.63
C ILE A 284 -11.80 14.16 6.94
N ARG A 285 -12.97 14.25 6.29
CA ARG A 285 -14.08 13.30 6.52
C ARG A 285 -14.01 12.02 5.68
N HIS A 286 -13.02 11.89 4.80
CA HIS A 286 -12.87 10.69 3.97
C HIS A 286 -12.45 9.47 4.82
N ARG A 287 -12.91 8.30 4.42
CA ARG A 287 -12.64 7.03 5.11
C ARG A 287 -11.43 6.30 4.57
N ASP A 288 -11.28 6.30 3.26
CA ASP A 288 -10.24 5.60 2.52
C ASP A 288 -9.47 6.61 1.65
N PHE A 289 -8.16 6.37 1.50
CA PHE A 289 -7.25 7.22 0.76
C PHE A 289 -6.46 6.40 -0.25
N PRO A 290 -6.36 6.83 -1.51
CA PRO A 290 -5.52 6.18 -2.50
C PRO A 290 -4.04 6.42 -2.23
N VAL A 291 -3.24 5.43 -2.61
CA VAL A 291 -1.77 5.46 -2.58
C VAL A 291 -1.24 5.41 -3.99
N LEU A 292 -0.28 6.28 -4.28
CA LEU A 292 0.42 6.33 -5.55
C LEU A 292 1.90 5.96 -5.38
N ASP A 293 2.53 5.51 -6.45
CA ASP A 293 3.97 5.31 -6.51
C ASP A 293 4.69 6.57 -7.02
N GLU A 294 6.02 6.54 -7.08
CA GLU A 294 6.88 7.62 -7.60
C GLU A 294 6.54 8.04 -9.05
N ASN A 295 5.96 7.13 -9.83
CA ASN A 295 5.50 7.37 -11.20
C ASN A 295 4.03 7.82 -11.25
N GLN A 296 3.42 8.14 -10.10
CA GLN A 296 2.02 8.51 -9.99
C GLN A 296 1.06 7.40 -10.48
N ASN A 297 1.44 6.13 -10.37
CA ASN A 297 0.55 5.02 -10.62
C ASN A 297 -0.18 4.65 -9.34
N TYR A 298 -1.42 4.23 -9.48
CA TYR A 298 -2.23 3.74 -8.39
C TYR A 298 -1.70 2.40 -7.85
N VAL A 299 -1.42 2.34 -6.56
CA VAL A 299 -0.89 1.15 -5.87
C VAL A 299 -1.97 0.43 -5.06
N GLY A 300 -2.87 1.20 -4.44
CA GLY A 300 -3.89 0.64 -3.57
C GLY A 300 -4.56 1.70 -2.70
N MET A 301 -5.28 1.26 -1.68
CA MET A 301 -6.01 2.11 -0.74
C MET A 301 -5.61 1.79 0.69
N PHE A 302 -5.55 2.80 1.55
CA PHE A 302 -5.52 2.60 2.99
C PHE A 302 -6.65 3.37 3.68
N SER A 303 -6.96 2.98 4.90
CA SER A 303 -7.95 3.65 5.75
C SER A 303 -7.30 4.21 7.01
N ARG A 304 -7.99 5.11 7.72
CA ARG A 304 -7.54 5.59 9.03
C ARG A 304 -7.20 4.46 10.00
N ARG A 305 -7.92 3.33 9.92
CA ARG A 305 -7.64 2.16 10.76
C ARG A 305 -6.26 1.56 10.47
N ASN A 306 -5.81 1.61 9.23
CA ASN A 306 -4.48 1.14 8.87
C ASN A 306 -3.39 2.05 9.46
N LEU A 307 -3.57 3.37 9.45
CA LEU A 307 -2.66 4.32 10.12
C LEU A 307 -2.59 4.10 11.63
N MET A 308 -3.73 3.83 12.28
CA MET A 308 -3.75 3.55 13.73
C MET A 308 -3.03 2.25 14.10
N LYS A 309 -2.93 1.30 13.17
CA LYS A 309 -2.25 0.02 13.35
C LYS A 309 -0.81 0.03 12.84
N ALA A 310 -0.31 1.16 12.37
CA ALA A 310 1.07 1.29 11.94
C ALA A 310 2.00 0.92 13.10
N GLU A 311 2.84 -0.09 12.90
CA GLU A 311 3.84 -0.50 13.89
C GLU A 311 5.11 0.33 13.68
N LYS A 312 5.70 0.81 14.78
CA LYS A 312 7.01 1.46 14.75
C LYS A 312 8.11 0.47 14.35
N LYS A 313 9.12 0.94 13.65
CA LYS A 313 10.31 0.12 13.35
C LYS A 313 11.05 -0.20 14.65
N LYS A 314 11.43 -1.48 14.81
CA LYS A 314 12.12 -1.97 16.01
C LYS A 314 13.62 -1.88 15.82
N LEU A 315 14.29 -1.24 16.77
CA LEU A 315 15.73 -1.00 16.71
C LEU A 315 16.47 -1.55 17.92
N ILE A 316 17.70 -1.95 17.68
CA ILE A 316 18.74 -2.12 18.68
C ILE A 316 19.85 -1.15 18.30
N LEU A 317 20.27 -0.31 19.24
CA LEU A 317 21.36 0.60 19.04
C LEU A 317 22.65 -0.01 19.58
N VAL A 318 23.71 0.11 18.82
CA VAL A 318 25.06 -0.29 19.23
C VAL A 318 26.01 0.87 19.04
N ASP A 319 26.95 0.99 19.93
CA ASP A 319 28.05 1.95 19.85
C ASP A 319 27.62 3.44 19.88
N HIS A 320 26.44 3.73 20.39
CA HIS A 320 25.98 5.07 20.71
C HIS A 320 24.69 5.03 21.54
N ASN A 321 24.50 6.10 22.33
CA ASN A 321 23.30 6.34 23.13
C ASN A 321 22.88 7.83 23.10
N GLU A 322 23.33 8.59 22.11
CA GLU A 322 22.95 9.99 21.90
C GLU A 322 22.06 10.15 20.66
N LYS A 323 20.96 10.92 20.80
CA LYS A 323 20.05 11.23 19.70
C LYS A 323 20.77 11.93 18.53
N SER A 324 21.76 12.77 18.83
CA SER A 324 22.56 13.49 17.84
C SER A 324 23.36 12.56 16.92
N GLN A 325 23.69 11.37 17.39
CA GLN A 325 24.46 10.35 16.67
C GLN A 325 23.57 9.30 15.99
N ALA A 326 22.30 9.25 16.34
CA ALA A 326 21.36 8.27 15.81
C ALA A 326 20.86 8.63 14.39
N VAL A 327 20.26 7.66 13.72
CA VAL A 327 19.54 7.84 12.45
C VAL A 327 18.40 8.86 12.60
N SER A 328 17.97 9.47 11.49
CA SER A 328 16.84 10.40 11.48
C SER A 328 15.57 9.73 11.98
N ASN A 329 14.69 10.50 12.60
CA ASN A 329 13.40 10.06 13.15
C ASN A 329 13.49 8.94 14.21
N ILE A 330 14.58 8.89 14.96
CA ILE A 330 14.81 7.88 16.01
C ILE A 330 13.69 7.86 17.07
N ASP A 331 13.05 9.00 17.35
CA ASP A 331 11.95 9.13 18.30
C ASP A 331 10.68 8.38 17.85
N GLU A 332 10.56 8.14 16.54
CA GLU A 332 9.45 7.37 15.97
C GLU A 332 9.69 5.86 16.00
N ALA A 333 10.90 5.42 16.34
CA ALA A 333 11.21 4.00 16.43
C ALA A 333 10.91 3.43 17.84
N GLU A 334 10.80 2.11 17.90
CA GLU A 334 10.76 1.35 19.15
C GLU A 334 12.17 0.80 19.44
N ILE A 335 12.90 1.43 20.35
CA ILE A 335 14.21 0.98 20.78
C ILE A 335 14.03 -0.16 21.78
N LEU A 336 14.58 -1.32 21.46
CA LEU A 336 14.49 -2.52 22.30
C LEU A 336 15.71 -2.66 23.22
N GLU A 337 16.89 -2.37 22.69
CA GLU A 337 18.16 -2.56 23.40
C GLU A 337 19.17 -1.48 22.99
N ILE A 338 20.07 -1.15 23.91
CA ILE A 338 21.21 -0.27 23.67
C ILE A 338 22.46 -0.96 24.24
N ILE A 339 23.48 -1.16 23.42
CA ILE A 339 24.76 -1.76 23.81
C ILE A 339 25.87 -0.76 23.47
N ASP A 340 26.53 -0.25 24.48
CA ASP A 340 27.45 0.89 24.30
C ASP A 340 28.57 0.91 25.32
N HIS A 341 29.66 1.60 24.97
CA HIS A 341 30.82 1.82 25.85
C HIS A 341 31.10 3.32 26.12
N HIS A 342 30.35 4.20 25.48
CA HIS A 342 30.46 5.63 25.61
C HIS A 342 29.84 6.16 26.93
N ARG A 343 30.08 7.44 27.22
CA ARG A 343 29.33 8.13 28.27
C ARG A 343 27.82 8.08 28.05
N LEU A 344 27.08 8.24 29.13
CA LEU A 344 25.62 8.34 29.02
C LEU A 344 25.23 9.60 28.25
N GLY A 345 24.46 9.43 27.20
CA GLY A 345 23.90 10.48 26.36
C GLY A 345 22.49 10.87 26.74
N SER A 346 21.81 11.56 25.83
CA SER A 346 20.49 12.17 26.04
C SER A 346 19.36 11.44 25.31
N LEU A 347 19.52 10.16 25.02
CA LEU A 347 18.48 9.40 24.33
C LEU A 347 17.35 9.05 25.30
N GLU A 348 16.14 9.50 25.00
CA GLU A 348 14.93 9.18 25.75
C GLU A 348 14.14 8.07 25.06
N THR A 349 13.53 7.17 25.83
CA THR A 349 12.71 6.08 25.32
C THR A 349 11.34 6.06 25.98
N MET A 350 10.29 5.76 25.21
CA MET A 350 8.92 5.67 25.72
C MET A 350 8.63 4.38 26.49
N SER A 351 9.44 3.36 26.31
CA SER A 351 9.30 2.05 26.95
C SER A 351 10.60 1.65 27.64
N PRO A 352 10.55 0.78 28.65
CA PRO A 352 11.75 0.21 29.23
C PRO A 352 12.60 -0.50 28.18
N VAL A 353 13.91 -0.24 28.19
CA VAL A 353 14.88 -0.84 27.27
C VAL A 353 15.90 -1.67 28.03
N TYR A 354 16.44 -2.70 27.39
CA TYR A 354 17.64 -3.34 27.90
C TYR A 354 18.84 -2.44 27.56
N PHE A 355 19.48 -1.88 28.58
CA PHE A 355 20.64 -0.99 28.40
C PHE A 355 21.87 -1.62 29.05
N ARG A 356 22.88 -1.93 28.23
CA ARG A 356 24.18 -2.42 28.69
C ARG A 356 25.26 -1.45 28.25
N ASN A 357 25.79 -0.72 29.22
CA ASN A 357 26.92 0.19 29.07
C ASN A 357 28.03 -0.25 29.99
N GLN A 358 29.26 -0.32 29.50
CA GLN A 358 30.43 -0.71 30.27
C GLN A 358 31.63 0.18 29.90
N PRO A 359 32.45 0.60 30.86
CA PRO A 359 33.63 1.45 30.62
C PRO A 359 34.78 0.60 30.06
N LEU A 360 34.62 0.12 28.83
CA LEU A 360 35.58 -0.62 28.04
C LEU A 360 36.04 0.20 26.84
N GLY A 361 37.07 -0.27 26.17
CA GLY A 361 37.66 0.45 25.05
C GLY A 361 36.87 0.33 23.73
N CYS A 362 35.85 -0.57 23.65
CA CYS A 362 35.14 -0.87 22.42
C CYS A 362 33.82 -1.59 22.70
N THR A 363 32.76 -1.30 21.95
CA THR A 363 31.45 -2.01 22.04
C THR A 363 31.57 -3.48 21.64
N SER A 364 32.41 -3.82 20.68
CA SER A 364 32.65 -5.21 20.29
C SER A 364 33.23 -6.06 21.41
N THR A 365 33.94 -5.47 22.40
CA THR A 365 34.37 -6.19 23.60
C THR A 365 33.17 -6.61 24.46
N ILE A 366 32.19 -5.74 24.62
CA ILE A 366 30.93 -6.04 25.34
C ILE A 366 30.19 -7.19 24.60
N ILE A 367 30.09 -7.11 23.28
CA ILE A 367 29.41 -8.15 22.46
C ILE A 367 30.13 -9.49 22.59
N TYR A 368 31.46 -9.52 22.57
CA TYR A 368 32.24 -10.72 22.82
C TYR A 368 31.89 -11.36 24.17
N GLN A 369 31.83 -10.58 25.25
CA GLN A 369 31.39 -11.08 26.56
C GLN A 369 29.97 -11.67 26.49
N MET A 370 29.06 -11.01 25.77
CA MET A 370 27.70 -11.51 25.60
C MET A 370 27.63 -12.83 24.85
N TYR A 371 28.48 -13.07 23.87
CA TYR A 371 28.61 -14.39 23.23
C TYR A 371 28.98 -15.48 24.25
N LEU A 372 29.98 -15.19 25.10
CA LEU A 372 30.41 -16.12 26.15
C LEU A 372 29.28 -16.39 27.18
N GLU A 373 28.63 -15.33 27.68
CA GLU A 373 27.51 -15.43 28.62
C GLU A 373 26.34 -16.28 28.11
N LYS A 374 26.05 -16.18 26.80
CA LYS A 374 24.96 -16.94 26.15
C LYS A 374 25.41 -18.32 25.67
N GLY A 375 26.70 -18.63 25.77
CA GLY A 375 27.29 -19.88 25.29
C GLY A 375 27.05 -20.09 23.79
N ILE A 376 27.14 -19.02 22.98
CA ILE A 376 27.05 -19.05 21.52
C ILE A 376 28.45 -19.16 20.93
N THR A 377 28.64 -20.09 20.03
CA THR A 377 29.93 -20.28 19.33
C THR A 377 30.19 -19.10 18.41
N ILE A 378 31.36 -18.50 18.52
CA ILE A 378 31.81 -17.40 17.68
C ILE A 378 32.43 -17.99 16.41
N THR A 379 31.94 -17.62 15.24
CA THR A 379 32.53 -18.02 13.96
C THR A 379 33.80 -17.22 13.68
N SER A 380 34.70 -17.75 12.86
CA SER A 380 35.95 -17.06 12.47
C SER A 380 35.67 -15.67 11.88
N GLN A 381 34.61 -15.51 11.08
CA GLN A 381 34.17 -14.22 10.53
C GLN A 381 33.81 -13.22 11.65
N MET A 382 32.93 -13.61 12.57
CA MET A 382 32.52 -12.73 13.68
C MET A 382 33.68 -12.42 14.62
N ALA A 383 34.55 -13.38 14.85
CA ALA A 383 35.76 -13.16 15.63
C ALA A 383 36.70 -12.15 14.97
N GLY A 384 36.89 -12.26 13.66
CA GLY A 384 37.71 -11.32 12.89
C GLY A 384 37.17 -9.90 12.92
N LEU A 385 35.85 -9.73 12.72
CA LEU A 385 35.19 -8.41 12.79
C LEU A 385 35.34 -7.77 14.16
N MET A 386 35.02 -8.49 15.24
CA MET A 386 35.13 -7.95 16.61
C MET A 386 36.59 -7.67 17.00
N CYS A 387 37.53 -8.53 16.59
CA CYS A 387 38.95 -8.30 16.81
C CYS A 387 39.41 -7.00 16.14
N ALA A 388 39.09 -6.80 14.85
CA ALA A 388 39.45 -5.59 14.11
C ALA A 388 38.85 -4.33 14.74
N ALA A 389 37.58 -4.39 15.16
CA ALA A 389 36.90 -3.30 15.86
C ALA A 389 37.63 -2.91 17.16
N ILE A 390 37.98 -3.89 18.00
CA ILE A 390 38.74 -3.61 19.26
C ILE A 390 40.10 -2.98 18.96
N LEU A 391 40.79 -3.45 17.93
CA LEU A 391 42.11 -2.89 17.57
C LEU A 391 42.00 -1.44 17.05
N SER A 392 40.97 -1.16 16.26
CA SER A 392 40.66 0.17 15.75
C SER A 392 40.40 1.17 16.90
N ASP A 393 39.40 0.92 17.74
CA ASP A 393 38.96 1.81 18.81
C ASP A 393 40.00 1.98 19.89
N THR A 394 40.78 0.93 20.19
CA THR A 394 41.83 1.00 21.17
C THR A 394 43.17 1.52 20.64
N LEU A 395 43.23 1.91 19.35
CA LEU A 395 44.45 2.36 18.68
C LEU A 395 45.60 1.35 18.89
N MET A 396 45.36 0.09 18.61
CA MET A 396 46.31 -1.00 18.92
C MET A 396 46.73 -1.03 20.38
N PHE A 397 45.75 -0.95 21.27
CA PHE A 397 45.92 -0.94 22.74
C PHE A 397 46.63 0.27 23.32
N ARG A 398 46.78 1.37 22.57
CA ARG A 398 47.43 2.59 23.01
C ARG A 398 46.47 3.65 23.55
N SER A 399 45.16 3.50 23.23
CA SER A 399 44.13 4.40 23.74
C SER A 399 44.11 4.39 25.28
N PRO A 400 43.97 5.54 25.92
CA PRO A 400 43.77 5.60 27.36
C PRO A 400 42.49 4.94 27.86
N THR A 401 41.53 4.70 26.96
CA THR A 401 40.27 3.97 27.24
C THR A 401 40.46 2.47 27.19
N CYS A 402 41.58 1.97 26.63
CA CYS A 402 41.82 0.54 26.50
C CYS A 402 42.00 -0.13 27.86
N THR A 403 41.24 -1.14 28.15
CA THR A 403 41.33 -1.94 29.38
C THR A 403 42.07 -3.25 29.14
N GLN A 404 42.40 -3.97 30.22
CA GLN A 404 42.97 -5.31 30.17
C GLN A 404 41.96 -6.30 29.51
N ILE A 405 40.66 -6.09 29.74
CA ILE A 405 39.59 -6.89 29.17
C ILE A 405 39.56 -6.79 27.64
N ASP A 406 39.76 -5.60 27.08
CA ASP A 406 39.83 -5.40 25.63
C ASP A 406 41.01 -6.15 25.01
N ARG A 407 42.20 -6.12 25.68
CA ARG A 407 43.38 -6.86 25.22
C ARG A 407 43.16 -8.38 25.20
N GLU A 408 42.61 -8.91 26.29
CA GLU A 408 42.30 -10.34 26.39
C GLU A 408 41.26 -10.76 25.37
N ALA A 409 40.20 -9.99 25.17
CA ALA A 409 39.17 -10.22 24.17
C ALA A 409 39.78 -10.23 22.75
N ALA A 410 40.55 -9.24 22.38
CA ALA A 410 41.17 -9.15 21.06
C ALA A 410 42.12 -10.34 20.78
N LEU A 411 42.93 -10.75 21.76
CA LEU A 411 43.82 -11.90 21.59
C LEU A 411 43.04 -13.22 21.38
N ARG A 412 42.00 -13.43 22.18
CA ARG A 412 41.14 -14.62 22.03
C ARG A 412 40.40 -14.63 20.70
N LEU A 413 39.89 -13.50 20.27
CA LEU A 413 39.21 -13.33 19.00
C LEU A 413 40.16 -13.57 17.80
N ALA A 414 41.43 -13.09 17.92
CA ALA A 414 42.45 -13.33 16.91
C ALA A 414 42.81 -14.79 16.78
N GLU A 415 42.86 -15.57 17.89
CA GLU A 415 43.02 -17.02 17.86
C GLU A 415 41.87 -17.71 17.11
N ILE A 416 40.60 -17.34 17.40
CA ILE A 416 39.41 -17.93 16.72
C ILE A 416 39.36 -17.55 15.24
N ALA A 417 39.79 -16.33 14.89
CA ALA A 417 39.83 -15.84 13.52
C ALA A 417 41.03 -16.34 12.72
N GLU A 418 41.98 -17.01 13.38
CA GLU A 418 43.27 -17.49 12.80
C GLU A 418 44.09 -16.34 12.16
N VAL A 419 44.12 -15.18 12.83
CA VAL A 419 44.82 -14.00 12.36
C VAL A 419 45.87 -13.53 13.37
N LYS A 420 46.95 -12.91 12.86
CA LYS A 420 47.94 -12.24 13.70
C LYS A 420 47.53 -10.78 13.90
N VAL A 421 47.41 -10.36 15.16
CA VAL A 421 47.01 -9.00 15.53
C VAL A 421 47.83 -7.91 14.82
N CYS A 422 49.16 -8.10 14.70
CA CYS A 422 50.03 -7.15 14.03
C CYS A 422 49.79 -7.01 12.51
N LEU A 423 49.22 -8.03 11.85
CA LEU A 423 48.96 -7.99 10.41
C LEU A 423 47.59 -7.38 10.05
N LEU A 424 46.67 -7.28 10.99
CA LEU A 424 45.37 -6.64 10.77
C LEU A 424 45.49 -5.10 10.68
N TYR A 425 46.51 -4.53 11.27
CA TYR A 425 46.69 -3.07 11.36
C TYR A 425 47.77 -2.53 10.39
N THR A 426 48.66 -3.37 9.86
CA THR A 426 49.82 -2.93 9.04
C THR A 426 49.60 -2.99 7.54
N SER A 427 48.43 -3.40 7.05
CA SER A 427 48.12 -3.38 5.63
C SER A 427 47.47 -2.04 5.25
N ASP A 428 48.33 -1.10 4.79
CA ASP A 428 47.96 0.06 3.96
C ASP A 428 46.82 0.98 4.44
N ALA A 429 46.78 1.29 5.74
CA ALA A 429 46.10 2.48 6.24
C ALA A 429 47.12 3.63 6.44
N ALA A 430 47.90 3.90 5.38
CA ALA A 430 48.81 5.05 5.31
C ALA A 430 48.32 5.98 4.16
#